data_b2da455b7d63870fb967eeec494b54d3
#
_entry.id   b2da455b7d63870fb967eeec494b54d3
#
_cell.length_a   1.000
_cell.length_b   1.000
_cell.length_c   1.000
_cell.angle_alpha   90.00
_cell.angle_beta   90.00
_cell.angle_gamma   90.00
#
_symmetry.space_group_name_H-M   'P 1'
#
loop_
_entity.id
_entity.type
_entity.pdbx_description
1 polymer ?
#
loop_
_entity_poly.entity_id
_entity_poly.type
_entity_poly.pdbx_seq_one_letter_code
_entity_poly.pdbx_strand_id
1 'polypeptide(L)'
;CPAPVPLPWDGAFINDGPLRWVARDSSKPGRTVPPGMETWLLHASPEWSEAHIEDSADTATATLLAAFATLGGPAAHLVQATAHRWRYADTEPALTQGHWWDATACVGMCGDWLNGGKVEGAWLSGQSLAHQLQQAR
;
A
#
# COMPACT_ATOMS: atom_id res chain seq x y z
N CYS A 1 -5.28 -18.32 -2.90
CA CYS A 1 -4.72 -19.49 -3.60
C CYS A 1 -4.61 -20.69 -2.67
N PRO A 2 -4.49 -21.93 -3.20
CA PRO A 2 -4.17 -23.11 -2.41
C PRO A 2 -2.83 -22.97 -1.67
N ALA A 3 -2.74 -23.52 -0.47
CA ALA A 3 -1.56 -23.53 0.37
C ALA A 3 -0.90 -24.93 0.40
N PRO A 4 0.41 -25.01 0.74
CA PRO A 4 1.32 -23.87 0.90
C PRO A 4 1.88 -23.39 -0.44
N VAL A 5 2.04 -22.08 -0.59
CA VAL A 5 2.87 -21.51 -1.65
C VAL A 5 4.33 -21.67 -1.21
N PRO A 6 5.21 -22.30 -2.01
CA PRO A 6 6.55 -22.71 -1.58
C PRO A 6 7.55 -21.56 -1.59
N LEU A 7 7.18 -20.41 -1.01
CA LEU A 7 8.05 -19.28 -0.82
C LEU A 7 8.59 -19.26 0.61
N PRO A 8 9.92 -19.10 0.81
CA PRO A 8 10.55 -19.18 2.13
C PRO A 8 10.38 -17.91 2.99
N TRP A 9 9.60 -16.94 2.50
CA TRP A 9 9.38 -15.65 3.14
C TRP A 9 7.89 -15.29 3.15
N ASP A 10 7.49 -14.47 4.11
CA ASP A 10 6.14 -13.92 4.25
C ASP A 10 5.99 -12.52 3.68
N GLY A 11 7.08 -11.86 3.32
CA GLY A 11 7.08 -10.57 2.66
C GLY A 11 8.43 -10.26 2.03
N ALA A 12 8.40 -9.55 0.89
CA ALA A 12 9.60 -9.15 0.17
C ALA A 12 9.42 -7.82 -0.54
N PHE A 13 10.44 -6.97 -0.49
CA PHE A 13 10.58 -5.85 -1.41
C PHE A 13 11.16 -6.35 -2.74
N ILE A 14 10.59 -5.86 -3.83
CA ILE A 14 11.01 -6.19 -5.19
C ILE A 14 11.57 -4.90 -5.81
N ASN A 15 12.79 -4.96 -6.33
CA ASN A 15 13.47 -3.78 -6.84
C ASN A 15 13.35 -3.61 -8.35
N ASP A 16 12.90 -4.66 -9.06
CA ASP A 16 12.80 -4.67 -10.52
C ASP A 16 11.42 -5.15 -10.98
N GLY A 17 10.94 -4.60 -12.08
CA GLY A 17 9.69 -5.00 -12.73
C GLY A 17 8.45 -4.31 -12.13
N PRO A 18 7.26 -4.87 -12.40
CA PRO A 18 5.99 -4.21 -12.05
C PRO A 18 5.61 -4.31 -10.57
N LEU A 19 6.27 -5.17 -9.78
CA LEU A 19 6.00 -5.32 -8.35
C LEU A 19 6.97 -4.48 -7.51
N ARG A 20 6.47 -3.95 -6.40
CA ARG A 20 7.28 -3.25 -5.38
C ARG A 20 7.31 -3.99 -4.06
N TRP A 21 6.17 -4.55 -3.66
CA TRP A 21 6.01 -5.26 -2.41
C TRP A 21 5.09 -6.47 -2.58
N VAL A 22 5.48 -7.58 -1.99
CA VAL A 22 4.67 -8.80 -1.95
C VAL A 22 4.59 -9.28 -0.50
N ALA A 23 3.41 -9.64 -0.03
CA ALA A 23 3.23 -10.16 1.32
C ALA A 23 2.21 -11.30 1.37
N ARG A 24 2.52 -12.34 2.15
CA ARG A 24 1.58 -13.39 2.55
C ARG A 24 0.65 -12.82 3.62
N ASP A 25 -0.48 -12.26 3.21
CA ASP A 25 -1.41 -11.58 4.12
C ASP A 25 -1.98 -12.54 5.17
N SER A 26 -2.17 -13.80 4.80
CA SER A 26 -2.66 -14.85 5.69
C SER A 26 -1.70 -15.22 6.84
N SER A 27 -0.41 -14.84 6.77
CA SER A 27 0.55 -15.06 7.87
C SER A 27 0.47 -14.00 8.96
N LYS A 28 -0.22 -12.89 8.71
CA LYS A 28 -0.33 -11.80 9.67
C LYS A 28 -1.22 -12.15 10.85
N PRO A 29 -0.91 -11.67 12.07
CA PRO A 29 -1.75 -11.87 13.24
C PRO A 29 -3.20 -11.43 13.02
N GLY A 30 -4.16 -12.25 13.46
CA GLY A 30 -5.59 -11.95 13.37
C GLY A 30 -6.22 -12.15 12.00
N ARG A 31 -5.47 -12.60 11.00
CA ARG A 31 -6.04 -12.99 9.69
C ARG A 31 -6.60 -14.39 9.72
N THR A 32 -7.79 -14.56 9.18
CA THR A 32 -8.44 -15.85 9.01
C THR A 32 -8.66 -16.12 7.54
N VAL A 33 -8.28 -17.31 7.10
CA VAL A 33 -8.53 -17.83 5.75
C VAL A 33 -9.08 -19.24 5.83
N PRO A 34 -9.82 -19.74 4.83
CA PRO A 34 -10.26 -21.11 4.80
C PRO A 34 -9.07 -22.09 4.91
N PRO A 35 -9.24 -23.24 5.59
CA PRO A 35 -8.19 -24.25 5.69
C PRO A 35 -7.63 -24.65 4.31
N GLY A 36 -6.31 -24.75 4.22
CA GLY A 36 -5.62 -25.09 2.98
C GLY A 36 -5.55 -23.96 1.94
N MET A 37 -5.83 -22.73 2.36
CA MET A 37 -5.78 -21.56 1.50
C MET A 37 -4.78 -20.51 2.01
N GLU A 38 -4.26 -19.67 1.12
CA GLU A 38 -3.45 -18.51 1.43
C GLU A 38 -3.96 -17.27 0.71
N THR A 39 -3.75 -16.12 1.32
CA THR A 39 -4.00 -14.82 0.71
C THR A 39 -2.69 -14.06 0.59
N TRP A 40 -2.45 -13.52 -0.60
CA TRP A 40 -1.27 -12.73 -0.92
C TRP A 40 -1.68 -11.32 -1.33
N LEU A 41 -0.93 -10.33 -0.88
CA LEU A 41 -1.03 -8.93 -1.26
C LEU A 41 0.13 -8.58 -2.18
N LEU A 42 -0.17 -7.99 -3.32
CA LEU A 42 0.81 -7.53 -4.30
C LEU A 42 0.64 -6.01 -4.46
N HIS A 43 1.70 -5.25 -4.22
CA HIS A 43 1.74 -3.83 -4.58
C HIS A 43 2.57 -3.64 -5.84
N ALA A 44 2.02 -2.92 -6.80
CA ALA A 44 2.76 -2.50 -7.98
C ALA A 44 3.83 -1.47 -7.62
N SER A 45 4.86 -1.34 -8.46
CA SER A 45 5.83 -0.27 -8.34
C SER A 45 5.21 1.07 -8.74
N PRO A 46 5.68 2.21 -8.19
CA PRO A 46 5.19 3.54 -8.57
C PRO A 46 5.35 3.79 -10.07
N GLU A 47 6.51 3.46 -10.62
CA GLU A 47 6.84 3.69 -12.03
C GLU A 47 5.92 2.89 -12.96
N TRP A 48 5.68 1.61 -12.63
CA TRP A 48 4.75 0.78 -13.38
C TRP A 48 3.32 1.30 -13.25
N SER A 49 2.91 1.69 -12.03
CA SER A 49 1.57 2.20 -11.75
C SER A 49 1.26 3.47 -12.52
N GLU A 50 2.22 4.41 -12.60
CA GLU A 50 2.10 5.65 -13.36
C GLU A 50 1.93 5.39 -14.86
N ALA A 51 2.78 4.50 -15.42
CA ALA A 51 2.73 4.15 -16.83
C ALA A 51 1.43 3.40 -17.22
N HIS A 52 0.79 2.72 -16.28
CA HIS A 52 -0.37 1.85 -16.49
C HIS A 52 -1.63 2.34 -15.73
N ILE A 53 -1.67 3.63 -15.37
CA ILE A 53 -2.72 4.20 -14.52
C ILE A 53 -4.13 4.04 -15.10
N GLU A 54 -4.26 3.96 -16.41
CA GLU A 54 -5.56 3.83 -17.10
C GLU A 54 -5.87 2.39 -17.54
N ASP A 55 -4.99 1.43 -17.28
CA ASP A 55 -5.24 0.02 -17.59
C ASP A 55 -6.45 -0.51 -16.82
N SER A 56 -7.12 -1.49 -17.39
CA SER A 56 -8.22 -2.17 -16.70
C SER A 56 -7.71 -2.97 -15.49
N ALA A 57 -8.59 -3.19 -14.50
CA ALA A 57 -8.27 -4.03 -13.35
C ALA A 57 -7.84 -5.45 -13.76
N ASP A 58 -8.44 -5.99 -14.82
CA ASP A 58 -8.11 -7.33 -15.35
C ASP A 58 -6.70 -7.35 -15.96
N THR A 59 -6.35 -6.33 -16.74
CA THR A 59 -4.99 -6.19 -17.31
C THR A 59 -3.95 -6.07 -16.21
N ALA A 60 -4.19 -5.20 -15.23
CA ALA A 60 -3.31 -5.01 -14.10
C ALA A 60 -3.16 -6.32 -13.28
N THR A 61 -4.27 -7.01 -13.01
CA THR A 61 -4.27 -8.29 -12.31
C THR A 61 -3.41 -9.32 -13.05
N ALA A 62 -3.61 -9.48 -14.36
CA ALA A 62 -2.87 -10.45 -15.15
C ALA A 62 -1.35 -10.16 -15.14
N THR A 63 -0.96 -8.89 -15.30
CA THR A 63 0.45 -8.49 -15.30
C THR A 63 1.12 -8.71 -13.95
N LEU A 64 0.47 -8.30 -12.86
CA LEU A 64 1.04 -8.46 -11.51
C LEU A 64 1.10 -9.93 -11.08
N LEU A 65 0.13 -10.76 -11.47
CA LEU A 65 0.19 -12.20 -11.25
C LEU A 65 1.30 -12.88 -12.06
N ALA A 66 1.51 -12.48 -13.30
CA ALA A 66 2.62 -12.98 -14.11
C ALA A 66 3.97 -12.65 -13.46
N ALA A 67 4.13 -11.42 -12.96
CA ALA A 67 5.32 -11.02 -12.23
C ALA A 67 5.47 -11.80 -10.90
N PHE A 68 4.39 -12.04 -10.18
CA PHE A 68 4.44 -12.85 -8.96
C PHE A 68 4.85 -14.30 -9.25
N ALA A 69 4.39 -14.86 -10.35
CA ALA A 69 4.78 -16.21 -10.78
C ALA A 69 6.30 -16.33 -11.04
N THR A 70 6.96 -15.28 -11.54
CA THR A 70 8.43 -15.28 -11.72
C THR A 70 9.19 -15.35 -10.40
N LEU A 71 8.56 -14.93 -9.29
CA LEU A 71 9.13 -15.01 -7.94
C LEU A 71 8.85 -16.37 -7.26
N GLY A 72 8.17 -17.29 -7.94
CA GLY A 72 7.74 -18.58 -7.38
C GLY A 72 6.34 -18.57 -6.80
N GLY A 73 5.57 -17.51 -7.00
CA GLY A 73 4.15 -17.46 -6.68
C GLY A 73 3.33 -18.41 -7.57
N PRO A 74 2.06 -18.69 -7.24
CA PRO A 74 1.23 -19.61 -8.01
C PRO A 74 0.94 -19.05 -9.41
N ALA A 75 1.29 -19.82 -10.43
CA ALA A 75 0.97 -19.51 -11.83
C ALA A 75 -0.42 -20.00 -12.25
N ALA A 76 -1.02 -20.91 -11.47
CA ALA A 76 -2.31 -21.53 -11.76
C ALA A 76 -3.09 -21.80 -10.46
N HIS A 77 -4.37 -22.19 -10.61
CA HIS A 77 -5.23 -22.55 -9.48
C HIS A 77 -5.55 -21.41 -8.49
N LEU A 78 -5.57 -20.18 -8.97
CA LEU A 78 -6.08 -19.06 -8.18
C LEU A 78 -7.61 -19.20 -8.02
N VAL A 79 -8.09 -19.11 -6.79
CA VAL A 79 -9.53 -19.09 -6.51
C VAL A 79 -10.11 -17.72 -6.88
N GLN A 80 -9.37 -16.67 -6.54
CA GLN A 80 -9.75 -15.30 -6.82
C GLN A 80 -8.52 -14.40 -6.88
N ALA A 81 -8.54 -13.42 -7.77
CA ALA A 81 -7.61 -12.31 -7.80
C ALA A 81 -8.36 -11.06 -8.23
N THR A 82 -8.00 -9.93 -7.68
CA THR A 82 -8.58 -8.63 -8.03
C THR A 82 -7.54 -7.54 -7.83
N ALA A 83 -7.50 -6.56 -8.73
CA ALA A 83 -6.69 -5.36 -8.55
C ALA A 83 -7.58 -4.17 -8.17
N HIS A 84 -7.06 -3.34 -7.29
CA HIS A 84 -7.65 -2.06 -6.91
C HIS A 84 -6.65 -0.94 -7.19
N ARG A 85 -7.12 0.13 -7.84
CA ARG A 85 -6.31 1.30 -8.15
C ARG A 85 -6.51 2.38 -7.09
N TRP A 86 -5.44 2.76 -6.43
CA TRP A 86 -5.41 3.92 -5.56
C TRP A 86 -4.68 5.07 -6.28
N ARG A 87 -5.43 6.04 -6.78
CA ARG A 87 -4.87 7.18 -7.52
C ARG A 87 -4.04 8.12 -6.64
N TYR A 88 -4.28 8.12 -5.34
CA TYR A 88 -3.63 9.00 -4.36
C TYR A 88 -2.99 8.15 -3.26
N ALA A 89 -2.16 7.18 -3.67
CA ALA A 89 -1.55 6.22 -2.76
C ALA A 89 -0.34 6.78 -2.03
N ASP A 90 0.35 7.75 -2.62
CA ASP A 90 1.57 8.33 -2.09
C ASP A 90 1.71 9.80 -2.51
N THR A 91 2.62 10.52 -1.89
CA THR A 91 2.94 11.92 -2.17
C THR A 91 4.42 12.05 -2.50
N GLU A 92 4.71 12.49 -3.74
CA GLU A 92 6.07 12.68 -4.23
C GLU A 92 6.26 14.14 -4.71
N PRO A 93 7.21 14.90 -4.16
CA PRO A 93 8.00 14.58 -2.97
C PRO A 93 7.17 14.63 -1.67
N ALA A 94 7.60 13.85 -0.68
CA ALA A 94 6.97 13.88 0.63
C ALA A 94 7.11 15.27 1.28
N LEU A 95 6.02 15.81 1.79
CA LEU A 95 6.03 17.08 2.52
C LEU A 95 6.56 16.88 3.95
N THR A 96 7.09 17.95 4.54
CA THR A 96 7.69 17.96 5.89
C THR A 96 7.14 19.07 6.79
N GLN A 97 6.00 19.64 6.43
CA GLN A 97 5.38 20.77 7.15
C GLN A 97 4.81 20.37 8.53
N GLY A 98 4.58 19.10 8.74
CA GLY A 98 3.95 18.56 9.93
C GLY A 98 2.43 18.69 9.90
N HIS A 99 1.89 19.91 9.79
CA HIS A 99 0.47 20.20 9.65
C HIS A 99 0.27 21.49 8.85
N TRP A 100 -0.99 21.77 8.49
CA TRP A 100 -1.40 23.05 7.96
C TRP A 100 -2.52 23.63 8.81
N TRP A 101 -2.47 24.96 9.09
CA TRP A 101 -3.46 25.68 9.88
C TRP A 101 -3.73 27.06 9.29
N ASP A 102 -5.00 27.38 9.08
CA ASP A 102 -5.48 28.70 8.74
C ASP A 102 -6.29 29.28 9.90
N ALA A 103 -5.73 30.25 10.61
CA ALA A 103 -6.36 30.87 11.77
C ALA A 103 -7.56 31.74 11.39
N THR A 104 -7.61 32.27 10.17
CA THR A 104 -8.70 33.12 9.71
C THR A 104 -9.94 32.29 9.35
N ALA A 105 -9.73 31.20 8.65
CA ALA A 105 -10.78 30.25 8.29
C ALA A 105 -11.12 29.26 9.42
N CYS A 106 -10.28 29.19 10.48
CA CYS A 106 -10.37 28.19 11.53
C CYS A 106 -10.37 26.74 10.99
N VAL A 107 -9.54 26.47 9.97
CA VAL A 107 -9.42 25.17 9.32
C VAL A 107 -8.02 24.64 9.46
N GLY A 108 -7.90 23.37 9.85
CA GLY A 108 -6.62 22.67 9.93
C GLY A 108 -6.62 21.36 9.16
N MET A 109 -5.46 21.00 8.63
CA MET A 109 -5.23 19.71 7.96
C MET A 109 -4.00 19.02 8.53
N CYS A 110 -4.11 17.71 8.71
CA CYS A 110 -3.00 16.85 9.08
C CYS A 110 -3.12 15.51 8.33
N GLY A 111 -2.00 14.82 8.20
CA GLY A 111 -1.94 13.52 7.53
C GLY A 111 -0.49 13.12 7.26
N ASP A 112 -0.31 11.86 6.86
CA ASP A 112 1.01 11.34 6.51
C ASP A 112 1.69 12.14 5.39
N TRP A 113 0.92 12.56 4.39
CA TRP A 113 1.36 13.37 3.24
C TRP A 113 1.98 14.72 3.64
N LEU A 114 1.64 15.26 4.81
CA LEU A 114 2.25 16.48 5.36
C LEU A 114 3.51 16.19 6.19
N ASN A 115 3.84 14.91 6.44
CA ASN A 115 4.94 14.55 7.33
C ASN A 115 5.61 13.22 6.94
N GLY A 116 6.11 13.12 5.71
CA GLY A 116 6.96 12.05 5.24
C GLY A 116 6.27 10.77 4.76
N GLY A 117 4.94 10.75 4.62
CA GLY A 117 4.21 9.67 3.93
C GLY A 117 4.17 8.33 4.67
N LYS A 118 4.31 8.31 6.02
CA LYS A 118 4.32 7.07 6.82
C LYS A 118 3.30 7.13 7.94
N VAL A 119 2.92 5.97 8.48
CA VAL A 119 1.98 5.85 9.62
C VAL A 119 2.42 6.71 10.82
N GLU A 120 3.70 6.66 11.18
CA GLU A 120 4.27 7.52 12.22
C GLU A 120 4.16 9.00 11.85
N GLY A 121 4.39 9.34 10.57
CA GLY A 121 4.22 10.69 10.04
C GLY A 121 2.80 11.20 10.21
N ALA A 122 1.79 10.36 9.93
CA ALA A 122 0.38 10.69 10.13
C ALA A 122 0.08 11.02 11.60
N TRP A 123 0.59 10.20 12.53
CA TRP A 123 0.39 10.40 13.96
C TRP A 123 1.05 11.68 14.46
N LEU A 124 2.32 11.92 14.10
CA LEU A 124 3.06 13.14 14.44
C LEU A 124 2.40 14.40 13.87
N SER A 125 1.90 14.32 12.65
CA SER A 125 1.15 15.39 11.99
C SER A 125 -0.11 15.76 12.77
N GLY A 126 -0.88 14.76 13.22
CA GLY A 126 -2.05 14.96 14.08
C GLY A 126 -1.71 15.61 15.42
N GLN A 127 -0.64 15.16 16.07
CA GLN A 127 -0.15 15.80 17.32
C GLN A 127 0.23 17.25 17.10
N SER A 128 0.97 17.55 16.03
CA SER A 128 1.41 18.89 15.70
C SER A 128 0.23 19.84 15.51
N LEU A 129 -0.81 19.44 14.79
CA LEU A 129 -2.03 20.24 14.65
C LEU A 129 -2.78 20.40 15.97
N ALA A 130 -2.86 19.36 16.79
CA ALA A 130 -3.51 19.45 18.11
C ALA A 130 -2.81 20.45 19.03
N HIS A 131 -1.48 20.49 19.06
CA HIS A 131 -0.71 21.50 19.79
C HIS A 131 -0.99 22.91 19.27
N GLN A 132 -1.04 23.11 17.94
CA GLN A 132 -1.37 24.41 17.35
C GLN A 132 -2.75 24.91 17.79
N LEU A 133 -3.74 24.03 17.81
CA LEU A 133 -5.11 24.38 18.23
C LEU A 133 -5.21 24.73 19.72
N GLN A 134 -4.39 24.11 20.58
CA GLN A 134 -4.33 24.44 22.01
C GLN A 134 -3.72 25.83 22.26
N GLN A 135 -2.76 26.26 21.43
CA GLN A 135 -2.13 27.57 21.53
C GLN A 135 -2.97 28.69 20.92
N ALA A 136 -3.89 28.36 20.02
CA ALA A 136 -4.78 29.30 19.34
C ALA A 136 -6.06 29.65 20.15
N ARG A 137 -6.22 29.08 21.33
CA ARG A 137 -7.31 29.35 22.28
C ARG A 137 -6.89 30.42 23.28
#